data_813b3f6e135928dd0a074bee87e0768c
#
_entry.id   813b3f6e135928dd0a074bee87e0768c
#
_cell.length_a   1.000
_cell.length_b   1.000
_cell.length_c   1.000
_cell.angle_alpha   90.00
_cell.angle_beta   90.00
_cell.angle_gamma   90.00
#
_symmetry.space_group_name_H-M   'P 1'
#
loop_
_entity.id
_entity.type
_entity.pdbx_description
1 polymer ?
#
loop_
_entity_poly.entity_id
_entity_poly.type
_entity_poly.pdbx_seq_one_letter_code
_entity_poly.pdbx_strand_id
1 'polypeptide(L)'
;MSGKACLISCSDHYDHRLRAWDRGLRQLHYSTKYLTSDFDHATKVPFVCTVPGCVQIHVTPYQKNLSIQRILSHYQFAQRVTAYLETEQPDVIVALLPPNFLAQSLARYKRKHPNVRLIFDIFDLWPETFPSGKSKWLLSPVFKVWAYLRNSSLPAADFVSTECDMFRDILHLGANSRAVYFAAEPTPVASLPDLPEDHLSLCYLGSINNIIDIPRICDLIRSASRMRSVRLHIIGKGEQQQEFIDAATAAGADVIFHDAIYDAAEKQRIMDHCHFGLNILKPSVCIGLTMKSVDYFRHGLPIINSIPADTQRLLQQYGIGVPYDGDCAAKICSISLEENLAMRHQAKLVFEEKFTEHVIQHTVDCILNEVVRCL
;
A
#
# COMPACT_ATOMS: atom_id res chain seq x y z
N MET A 1 23.64 -18.53 21.90
CA MET A 1 24.01 -17.14 21.56
C MET A 1 22.77 -16.52 20.87
N SER A 2 22.42 -15.30 21.19
CA SER A 2 21.36 -14.61 20.49
C SER A 2 21.83 -14.31 19.06
N GLY A 3 21.06 -14.70 18.04
CA GLY A 3 21.34 -14.39 16.64
C GLY A 3 21.26 -12.90 16.37
N LYS A 4 21.86 -12.44 15.29
CA LYS A 4 21.82 -11.03 14.86
C LYS A 4 20.95 -10.85 13.63
N ALA A 5 20.12 -9.83 13.59
CA ALA A 5 19.31 -9.49 12.42
C ALA A 5 19.43 -8.01 12.04
N CYS A 6 19.47 -7.74 10.76
CA CYS A 6 19.44 -6.39 10.19
C CYS A 6 18.15 -6.16 9.42
N LEU A 7 17.43 -5.08 9.79
CA LEU A 7 16.20 -4.60 9.17
C LEU A 7 16.53 -3.35 8.36
N ILE A 8 16.33 -3.37 7.05
CA ILE A 8 16.86 -2.35 6.14
C ILE A 8 15.72 -1.69 5.38
N SER A 9 15.60 -0.36 5.51
CA SER A 9 14.74 0.47 4.67
C SER A 9 15.46 1.74 4.27
N CYS A 10 15.37 2.12 3.00
CA CYS A 10 15.92 3.39 2.53
C CYS A 10 15.09 4.60 2.99
N SER A 11 13.88 4.38 3.51
CA SER A 11 12.94 5.40 3.96
C SER A 11 12.34 5.01 5.31
N ASP A 12 12.10 6.00 6.15
CA ASP A 12 11.45 5.85 7.46
C ASP A 12 9.92 5.67 7.37
N HIS A 13 9.30 6.09 6.26
CA HIS A 13 7.84 6.02 6.09
C HIS A 13 7.24 4.61 6.16
N TYR A 14 8.07 3.58 6.08
CA TYR A 14 7.67 2.17 6.14
C TYR A 14 8.12 1.46 7.41
N ASP A 15 8.41 2.22 8.47
CA ASP A 15 8.86 1.66 9.73
C ASP A 15 7.81 0.72 10.36
N HIS A 16 6.51 1.00 10.21
CA HIS A 16 5.42 0.12 10.66
C HIS A 16 5.53 -1.30 10.09
N ARG A 17 5.97 -1.43 8.84
CA ARG A 17 6.19 -2.71 8.18
C ARG A 17 7.41 -3.42 8.76
N LEU A 18 8.51 -2.69 8.96
CA LEU A 18 9.70 -3.23 9.64
C LEU A 18 9.45 -3.61 11.10
N ARG A 19 8.55 -2.92 11.80
CA ARG A 19 8.18 -3.27 13.19
C ARG A 19 7.57 -4.66 13.30
N ALA A 20 6.80 -5.11 12.31
CA ALA A 20 6.26 -6.47 12.32
C ALA A 20 7.40 -7.51 12.21
N TRP A 21 8.37 -7.27 11.34
CA TRP A 21 9.57 -8.11 11.23
C TRP A 21 10.42 -8.07 12.49
N ASP A 22 10.61 -6.89 13.09
CA ASP A 22 11.37 -6.71 14.34
C ASP A 22 10.73 -7.49 15.49
N ARG A 23 9.41 -7.35 15.69
CA ARG A 23 8.69 -8.10 16.73
C ARG A 23 8.88 -9.61 16.57
N GLY A 24 8.68 -10.14 15.37
CA GLY A 24 8.83 -11.58 15.11
C GLY A 24 10.27 -12.07 15.30
N LEU A 25 11.27 -11.32 14.86
CA LEU A 25 12.68 -11.67 15.06
C LEU A 25 13.09 -11.64 16.54
N ARG A 26 12.61 -10.65 17.31
CA ARG A 26 12.86 -10.59 18.76
C ARG A 26 12.19 -11.74 19.52
N GLN A 27 11.01 -12.17 19.11
CA GLN A 27 10.34 -13.36 19.66
C GLN A 27 11.16 -14.65 19.40
N LEU A 28 11.91 -14.69 18.29
CA LEU A 28 12.87 -15.75 17.96
C LEU A 28 14.26 -15.52 18.59
N HIS A 29 14.37 -14.59 19.55
CA HIS A 29 15.60 -14.26 20.29
C HIS A 29 16.73 -13.67 19.44
N TYR A 30 16.42 -12.97 18.33
CA TYR A 30 17.40 -12.20 17.56
C TYR A 30 17.59 -10.81 18.14
N SER A 31 18.85 -10.36 18.18
CA SER A 31 19.18 -8.94 18.38
C SER A 31 19.03 -8.20 17.05
N THR A 32 18.18 -7.19 16.99
CA THR A 32 17.83 -6.48 15.76
C THR A 32 18.50 -5.11 15.67
N LYS A 33 18.94 -4.72 14.48
CA LYS A 33 19.42 -3.38 14.15
C LYS A 33 18.67 -2.84 12.95
N TYR A 34 18.28 -1.56 13.01
CA TYR A 34 17.66 -0.85 11.91
C TYR A 34 18.71 -0.10 11.11
N LEU A 35 18.68 -0.23 9.79
CA LEU A 35 19.50 0.56 8.86
C LEU A 35 18.57 1.39 7.97
N THR A 36 18.68 2.73 8.07
CA THR A 36 17.92 3.65 7.23
C THR A 36 18.79 4.76 6.68
N SER A 37 18.32 5.49 5.66
CA SER A 37 19.06 6.67 5.19
C SER A 37 18.91 7.82 6.18
N ASP A 38 19.83 8.78 6.13
CA ASP A 38 19.76 10.05 6.86
C ASP A 38 18.98 11.14 6.10
N PHE A 39 18.19 10.76 5.10
CA PHE A 39 17.46 11.64 4.21
C PHE A 39 15.99 11.24 4.06
N ASP A 40 15.08 12.16 4.37
CA ASP A 40 13.65 11.96 4.16
C ASP A 40 13.27 12.18 2.69
N HIS A 41 12.76 11.11 2.07
CA HIS A 41 12.36 11.09 0.67
C HIS A 41 11.09 11.88 0.36
N ALA A 42 10.22 12.11 1.33
CA ALA A 42 8.98 12.86 1.15
C ALA A 42 9.24 14.37 1.26
N THR A 43 9.85 14.80 2.35
CA THR A 43 10.08 16.21 2.66
C THR A 43 11.36 16.77 2.03
N LYS A 44 12.26 15.91 1.53
CA LYS A 44 13.55 16.27 0.89
C LYS A 44 14.53 16.99 1.81
N VAL A 45 14.51 16.64 3.09
CA VAL A 45 15.41 17.20 4.11
C VAL A 45 16.19 16.09 4.83
N PRO A 46 17.29 16.42 5.52
CA PRO A 46 17.94 15.49 6.44
C PRO A 46 16.98 14.99 7.50
N PHE A 47 17.11 13.72 7.87
CA PHE A 47 16.23 13.04 8.81
C PHE A 47 17.07 12.39 9.92
N VAL A 48 16.58 12.44 11.16
CA VAL A 48 17.20 11.78 12.31
C VAL A 48 16.26 10.66 12.79
N CYS A 49 16.72 9.41 12.69
CA CYS A 49 15.97 8.26 13.16
C CYS A 49 15.95 8.21 14.70
N THR A 50 14.75 8.10 15.27
CA THR A 50 14.54 8.03 16.72
C THR A 50 14.40 6.60 17.26
N VAL A 51 14.43 5.59 16.38
CA VAL A 51 14.33 4.19 16.78
C VAL A 51 15.61 3.77 17.50
N PRO A 52 15.52 3.18 18.72
CA PRO A 52 16.70 2.71 19.45
C PRO A 52 17.51 1.69 18.64
N GLY A 53 18.82 1.89 18.58
CA GLY A 53 19.71 0.99 17.80
C GLY A 53 19.67 1.22 16.29
N CYS A 54 19.05 2.30 15.82
CA CYS A 54 19.05 2.67 14.42
C CYS A 54 20.44 3.13 13.96
N VAL A 55 20.89 2.61 12.84
CA VAL A 55 22.12 3.01 12.15
C VAL A 55 21.72 3.82 10.92
N GLN A 56 22.06 5.10 10.93
CA GLN A 56 21.78 5.98 9.80
C GLN A 56 22.90 5.92 8.75
N ILE A 57 22.50 5.67 7.53
CA ILE A 57 23.37 5.58 6.37
C ILE A 57 23.34 6.92 5.63
N HIS A 58 24.45 7.64 5.63
CA HIS A 58 24.55 8.91 4.92
C HIS A 58 24.34 8.72 3.40
N VAL A 59 23.55 9.58 2.77
CA VAL A 59 23.31 9.55 1.32
C VAL A 59 23.32 10.96 0.73
N THR A 60 23.60 11.07 -0.56
CA THR A 60 23.48 12.35 -1.26
C THR A 60 22.04 12.82 -1.31
N PRO A 61 21.68 14.01 -0.79
CA PRO A 61 20.34 14.57 -0.89
C PRO A 61 19.94 14.83 -2.34
N TYR A 62 18.63 14.84 -2.61
CA TYR A 62 18.07 15.19 -3.91
C TYR A 62 16.72 15.92 -3.76
N GLN A 63 16.35 16.74 -4.77
CA GLN A 63 15.10 17.52 -4.75
C GLN A 63 14.03 16.92 -5.67
N LYS A 64 14.43 16.33 -6.79
CA LYS A 64 13.49 15.80 -7.80
C LYS A 64 13.45 14.27 -7.77
N ASN A 65 12.25 13.71 -7.81
CA ASN A 65 12.04 12.26 -7.80
C ASN A 65 12.59 11.57 -9.07
N LEU A 66 12.56 12.25 -10.22
CA LEU A 66 13.23 11.81 -11.45
C LEU A 66 14.54 12.60 -11.59
N SER A 67 15.63 12.12 -10.99
CA SER A 67 16.94 12.78 -11.06
C SER A 67 18.08 11.78 -10.93
N ILE A 68 19.23 12.12 -11.51
CA ILE A 68 20.47 11.36 -11.37
C ILE A 68 20.91 11.34 -9.90
N GLN A 69 20.70 12.44 -9.16
CA GLN A 69 21.02 12.53 -7.74
C GLN A 69 20.26 11.47 -6.91
N ARG A 70 18.97 11.22 -7.22
CA ARG A 70 18.23 10.14 -6.57
C ARG A 70 18.79 8.76 -6.88
N ILE A 71 19.17 8.51 -8.13
CA ILE A 71 19.83 7.27 -8.54
C ILE A 71 21.13 7.08 -7.76
N LEU A 72 21.95 8.14 -7.66
CA LEU A 72 23.20 8.13 -6.91
C LEU A 72 22.96 7.89 -5.41
N SER A 73 21.98 8.57 -4.82
CA SER A 73 21.57 8.38 -3.41
C SER A 73 21.21 6.93 -3.11
N HIS A 74 20.37 6.31 -3.94
CA HIS A 74 19.98 4.92 -3.80
C HIS A 74 21.16 3.94 -3.98
N TYR A 75 22.06 4.22 -4.92
CA TYR A 75 23.26 3.43 -5.11
C TYR A 75 24.21 3.53 -3.91
N GLN A 76 24.44 4.75 -3.40
CA GLN A 76 25.28 4.98 -2.21
C GLN A 76 24.70 4.26 -0.99
N PHE A 77 23.37 4.35 -0.78
CA PHE A 77 22.69 3.61 0.29
C PHE A 77 23.02 2.13 0.21
N ALA A 78 22.79 1.51 -0.94
CA ALA A 78 23.04 0.08 -1.14
C ALA A 78 24.49 -0.33 -0.87
N GLN A 79 25.47 0.46 -1.34
CA GLN A 79 26.90 0.16 -1.13
C GLN A 79 27.30 0.30 0.34
N ARG A 80 26.85 1.36 1.02
CA ARG A 80 27.19 1.62 2.42
C ARG A 80 26.51 0.64 3.38
N VAL A 81 25.26 0.25 3.08
CA VAL A 81 24.58 -0.85 3.79
C VAL A 81 25.42 -2.12 3.68
N THR A 82 25.85 -2.51 2.47
CA THR A 82 26.65 -3.73 2.29
C THR A 82 27.97 -3.65 3.04
N ALA A 83 28.67 -2.50 3.03
CA ALA A 83 29.89 -2.31 3.79
C ALA A 83 29.67 -2.46 5.31
N TYR A 84 28.55 -1.95 5.83
CA TYR A 84 28.16 -2.14 7.22
C TYR A 84 27.91 -3.62 7.56
N LEU A 85 27.22 -4.35 6.69
CA LEU A 85 26.92 -5.77 6.87
C LEU A 85 28.19 -6.65 6.90
N GLU A 86 29.25 -6.30 6.17
CA GLU A 86 30.53 -7.02 6.23
C GLU A 86 31.16 -6.95 7.64
N THR A 87 30.90 -5.89 8.40
CA THR A 87 31.37 -5.74 9.79
C THR A 87 30.41 -6.37 10.79
N GLU A 88 29.11 -6.18 10.61
CA GLU A 88 28.09 -6.66 11.56
C GLU A 88 27.90 -8.16 11.50
N GLN A 89 27.99 -8.75 10.31
CA GLN A 89 27.82 -10.19 10.02
C GLN A 89 26.49 -10.73 10.61
N PRO A 90 25.32 -10.24 10.18
CA PRO A 90 24.04 -10.72 10.66
C PRO A 90 23.74 -12.13 10.16
N ASP A 91 22.94 -12.87 10.94
CA ASP A 91 22.40 -14.17 10.54
C ASP A 91 21.16 -14.03 9.64
N VAL A 92 20.39 -12.94 9.86
CA VAL A 92 19.16 -12.65 9.11
C VAL A 92 19.18 -11.21 8.58
N ILE A 93 18.79 -11.03 7.33
CA ILE A 93 18.58 -9.71 6.71
C ILE A 93 17.15 -9.65 6.18
N VAL A 94 16.41 -8.62 6.60
CA VAL A 94 15.12 -8.25 6.01
C VAL A 94 15.30 -6.88 5.34
N ALA A 95 15.08 -6.80 4.03
CA ALA A 95 15.29 -5.57 3.27
C ALA A 95 14.03 -5.16 2.52
N LEU A 96 13.55 -3.95 2.81
CA LEU A 96 12.46 -3.32 2.07
C LEU A 96 12.93 -2.85 0.70
N LEU A 97 12.16 -3.16 -0.33
CA LEU A 97 12.41 -2.75 -1.71
C LEU A 97 11.23 -1.90 -2.25
N PRO A 98 11.51 -0.79 -2.98
CA PRO A 98 12.80 -0.32 -3.48
C PRO A 98 13.69 0.28 -2.38
N PRO A 99 15.01 0.61 -2.66
CA PRO A 99 15.63 0.76 -3.99
C PRO A 99 16.19 -0.53 -4.59
N ASN A 100 16.07 -0.68 -5.91
CA ASN A 100 16.46 -1.93 -6.60
C ASN A 100 17.98 -2.21 -6.57
N PHE A 101 18.83 -1.18 -6.40
CA PHE A 101 20.26 -1.36 -6.15
C PHE A 101 20.54 -2.13 -4.85
N LEU A 102 19.68 -1.96 -3.84
CA LEU A 102 19.79 -2.69 -2.58
C LEU A 102 19.61 -4.19 -2.82
N ALA A 103 18.61 -4.59 -3.62
CA ALA A 103 18.40 -5.99 -3.98
C ALA A 103 19.65 -6.61 -4.62
N GLN A 104 20.26 -5.89 -5.59
CA GLN A 104 21.47 -6.36 -6.26
C GLN A 104 22.65 -6.50 -5.30
N SER A 105 22.86 -5.51 -4.43
CA SER A 105 23.97 -5.51 -3.48
C SER A 105 23.80 -6.62 -2.44
N LEU A 106 22.62 -6.81 -1.93
CA LEU A 106 22.32 -7.89 -0.96
C LEU A 106 22.38 -9.28 -1.60
N ALA A 107 21.97 -9.44 -2.86
CA ALA A 107 22.15 -10.70 -3.58
C ALA A 107 23.64 -11.06 -3.78
N ARG A 108 24.51 -10.05 -3.97
CA ARG A 108 25.96 -10.25 -4.01
C ARG A 108 26.50 -10.61 -2.62
N TYR A 109 26.04 -9.95 -1.58
CA TYR A 109 26.39 -10.24 -0.19
C TYR A 109 26.00 -11.67 0.19
N LYS A 110 24.77 -12.11 -0.10
CA LYS A 110 24.29 -13.48 0.14
C LYS A 110 25.15 -14.53 -0.55
N ARG A 111 25.63 -14.28 -1.78
CA ARG A 111 26.53 -15.22 -2.47
C ARG A 111 27.90 -15.38 -1.80
N LYS A 112 28.40 -14.34 -1.12
CA LYS A 112 29.64 -14.42 -0.32
C LYS A 112 29.39 -15.03 1.04
N HIS A 113 28.19 -14.85 1.61
CA HIS A 113 27.78 -15.29 2.93
C HIS A 113 26.56 -16.21 2.82
N PRO A 114 26.69 -17.44 2.33
CA PRO A 114 25.56 -18.31 1.98
C PRO A 114 24.68 -18.70 3.17
N ASN A 115 25.23 -18.68 4.39
CA ASN A 115 24.51 -19.01 5.62
C ASN A 115 23.56 -17.90 6.10
N VAL A 116 23.71 -16.65 5.62
CA VAL A 116 22.81 -15.55 5.97
C VAL A 116 21.43 -15.80 5.38
N ARG A 117 20.37 -15.67 6.17
CA ARG A 117 18.98 -15.67 5.66
C ARG A 117 18.63 -14.31 5.10
N LEU A 118 18.21 -14.27 3.85
CA LEU A 118 17.84 -13.02 3.14
C LEU A 118 16.36 -13.03 2.79
N ILE A 119 15.63 -12.06 3.31
CA ILE A 119 14.22 -11.80 3.00
C ILE A 119 14.15 -10.46 2.28
N PHE A 120 13.56 -10.46 1.08
CA PHE A 120 13.15 -9.22 0.42
C PHE A 120 11.68 -8.95 0.72
N ASP A 121 11.36 -7.72 1.12
CA ASP A 121 10.02 -7.25 1.33
C ASP A 121 9.69 -6.13 0.34
N ILE A 122 8.92 -6.46 -0.71
CA ILE A 122 8.61 -5.57 -1.83
C ILE A 122 7.32 -4.82 -1.50
N PHE A 123 7.47 -3.61 -0.95
CA PHE A 123 6.33 -2.75 -0.62
C PHE A 123 5.90 -1.84 -1.77
N ASP A 124 6.77 -1.64 -2.77
CA ASP A 124 6.44 -0.89 -3.98
C ASP A 124 7.15 -1.52 -5.20
N LEU A 125 6.45 -1.64 -6.30
CA LEU A 125 6.92 -2.38 -7.47
C LEU A 125 7.55 -1.44 -8.51
N TRP A 126 8.57 -0.66 -8.11
CA TRP A 126 9.30 0.16 -9.08
C TRP A 126 10.12 -0.69 -10.05
N PRO A 127 10.09 -0.35 -11.36
CA PRO A 127 9.51 0.86 -11.98
C PRO A 127 8.03 0.74 -12.41
N GLU A 128 7.38 -0.40 -12.23
CA GLU A 128 6.03 -0.68 -12.75
C GLU A 128 4.98 0.28 -12.18
N THR A 129 5.07 0.55 -10.86
CA THR A 129 4.18 1.47 -10.13
C THR A 129 4.63 2.93 -10.21
N PHE A 130 5.80 3.21 -10.80
CA PHE A 130 6.37 4.56 -10.80
C PHE A 130 5.51 5.55 -11.61
N PRO A 131 5.12 6.70 -11.04
CA PRO A 131 4.24 7.66 -11.71
C PRO A 131 5.00 8.47 -12.78
N SER A 132 5.23 7.89 -13.93
CA SER A 132 6.03 8.51 -15.02
C SER A 132 5.18 9.22 -16.09
N GLY A 133 3.85 9.17 -15.99
CA GLY A 133 2.95 9.85 -16.91
C GLY A 133 3.25 9.56 -18.39
N LYS A 134 3.16 10.59 -19.25
CA LYS A 134 3.45 10.49 -20.68
C LYS A 134 4.94 10.20 -20.99
N SER A 135 5.84 10.42 -20.04
CA SER A 135 7.28 10.18 -20.19
C SER A 135 7.68 8.69 -20.05
N LYS A 136 6.74 7.81 -19.73
CA LYS A 136 6.98 6.37 -19.53
C LYS A 136 7.65 5.72 -20.74
N TRP A 137 7.28 6.11 -21.95
CA TRP A 137 7.86 5.62 -23.19
C TRP A 137 9.35 5.98 -23.36
N LEU A 138 9.71 7.23 -23.12
CA LEU A 138 11.11 7.71 -23.22
C LEU A 138 12.01 7.06 -22.16
N LEU A 139 11.48 6.76 -20.98
CA LEU A 139 12.21 6.16 -19.86
C LEU A 139 12.23 4.63 -19.91
N SER A 140 11.54 4.01 -20.89
CA SER A 140 11.42 2.55 -20.99
C SER A 140 12.74 1.78 -20.92
N PRO A 141 13.85 2.19 -21.58
CA PRO A 141 15.12 1.47 -21.46
C PRO A 141 15.69 1.52 -20.04
N VAL A 142 15.60 2.68 -19.39
CA VAL A 142 16.06 2.87 -17.99
C VAL A 142 15.22 2.02 -17.05
N PHE A 143 13.91 1.99 -17.23
CA PHE A 143 12.99 1.19 -16.41
C PHE A 143 13.22 -0.31 -16.59
N LYS A 144 13.55 -0.77 -17.80
CA LYS A 144 13.92 -2.17 -18.03
C LYS A 144 15.18 -2.57 -17.25
N VAL A 145 16.20 -1.73 -17.27
CA VAL A 145 17.41 -1.96 -16.47
C VAL A 145 17.09 -1.93 -14.98
N TRP A 146 16.26 -1.02 -14.56
CA TRP A 146 15.89 -0.88 -13.15
C TRP A 146 15.07 -2.07 -12.64
N ALA A 147 14.10 -2.55 -13.42
CA ALA A 147 13.39 -3.80 -13.15
C ALA A 147 14.33 -5.01 -13.15
N TYR A 148 15.25 -5.09 -14.10
CA TYR A 148 16.24 -6.17 -14.20
C TYR A 148 17.12 -6.27 -12.93
N LEU A 149 17.58 -5.13 -12.37
CA LEU A 149 18.36 -5.12 -11.13
C LEU A 149 17.62 -5.81 -9.97
N ARG A 150 16.32 -5.58 -9.86
CA ARG A 150 15.47 -6.26 -8.86
C ARG A 150 15.26 -7.72 -9.25
N ASN A 151 14.71 -7.98 -10.43
CA ASN A 151 14.23 -9.31 -10.83
C ASN A 151 15.35 -10.34 -10.85
N SER A 152 16.54 -9.97 -11.34
CA SER A 152 17.72 -10.86 -11.34
C SER A 152 18.29 -11.15 -9.95
N SER A 153 17.88 -10.38 -8.96
CA SER A 153 18.34 -10.51 -7.57
C SER A 153 17.40 -11.34 -6.68
N LEU A 154 16.11 -11.42 -7.06
CA LEU A 154 15.09 -12.14 -6.27
C LEU A 154 15.43 -13.62 -6.00
N PRO A 155 16.01 -14.38 -6.96
CA PRO A 155 16.36 -15.78 -6.72
C PRO A 155 17.44 -16.00 -5.64
N ALA A 156 18.14 -14.96 -5.22
CA ALA A 156 19.13 -15.05 -4.15
C ALA A 156 18.50 -14.99 -2.74
N ALA A 157 17.25 -14.52 -2.63
CA ALA A 157 16.53 -14.47 -1.38
C ALA A 157 16.02 -15.85 -0.97
N ASP A 158 16.04 -16.13 0.33
CA ASP A 158 15.40 -17.32 0.90
C ASP A 158 13.88 -17.17 0.90
N PHE A 159 13.38 -15.92 0.97
CA PHE A 159 11.95 -15.60 0.89
C PHE A 159 11.72 -14.21 0.30
N VAL A 160 10.57 -14.03 -0.37
CA VAL A 160 10.14 -12.72 -0.89
C VAL A 160 8.72 -12.44 -0.39
N SER A 161 8.55 -11.40 0.43
CA SER A 161 7.22 -10.85 0.71
C SER A 161 6.89 -9.69 -0.23
N THR A 162 5.60 -9.49 -0.47
CA THR A 162 5.12 -8.39 -1.31
C THR A 162 3.97 -7.67 -0.61
N GLU A 163 3.69 -6.42 -1.01
CA GLU A 163 2.55 -5.69 -0.46
C GLU A 163 1.19 -6.31 -0.81
N CYS A 164 1.09 -6.93 -1.98
CA CYS A 164 -0.13 -7.56 -2.48
C CYS A 164 0.18 -8.75 -3.41
N ASP A 165 -0.81 -9.59 -3.65
CA ASP A 165 -0.66 -10.74 -4.55
C ASP A 165 -0.41 -10.33 -6.01
N MET A 166 -0.93 -9.19 -6.46
CA MET A 166 -0.64 -8.67 -7.80
C MET A 166 0.87 -8.52 -8.04
N PHE A 167 1.63 -8.09 -7.03
CA PHE A 167 3.09 -7.98 -7.17
C PHE A 167 3.75 -9.34 -7.33
N ARG A 168 3.25 -10.37 -6.60
CA ARG A 168 3.72 -11.76 -6.77
C ARG A 168 3.45 -12.27 -8.20
N ASP A 169 2.24 -11.98 -8.70
CA ASP A 169 1.82 -12.40 -10.04
C ASP A 169 2.70 -11.75 -11.14
N ILE A 170 2.93 -10.43 -11.05
CA ILE A 170 3.79 -9.67 -11.99
C ILE A 170 5.24 -10.16 -11.95
N LEU A 171 5.74 -10.51 -10.77
CA LEU A 171 7.11 -10.99 -10.59
C LEU A 171 7.27 -12.49 -10.81
N HIS A 172 6.18 -13.20 -11.09
CA HIS A 172 6.15 -14.66 -11.27
C HIS A 172 6.82 -15.41 -10.11
N LEU A 173 6.53 -14.99 -8.86
CA LEU A 173 7.13 -15.57 -7.67
C LEU A 173 6.50 -16.93 -7.34
N GLY A 174 7.35 -17.87 -6.91
CA GLY A 174 6.95 -19.22 -6.53
C GLY A 174 6.51 -19.36 -5.06
N ALA A 175 6.61 -20.59 -4.54
CA ALA A 175 6.13 -20.96 -3.20
C ALA A 175 6.84 -20.20 -2.07
N ASN A 176 8.13 -19.82 -2.25
CA ASN A 176 8.89 -19.05 -1.26
C ASN A 176 8.50 -17.56 -1.31
N SER A 177 7.21 -17.28 -1.45
CA SER A 177 6.70 -15.90 -1.45
C SER A 177 5.30 -15.83 -0.87
N ARG A 178 4.98 -14.68 -0.23
CA ARG A 178 3.65 -14.40 0.34
C ARG A 178 3.35 -12.91 0.32
N ALA A 179 2.08 -12.54 0.12
CA ALA A 179 1.63 -11.18 0.34
C ALA A 179 1.56 -10.89 1.85
N VAL A 180 2.10 -9.74 2.23
CA VAL A 180 1.99 -9.14 3.56
C VAL A 180 1.33 -7.78 3.36
N TYR A 181 0.03 -7.72 3.58
CA TYR A 181 -0.77 -6.52 3.34
C TYR A 181 -0.44 -5.37 4.30
N PHE A 182 -0.99 -4.19 4.04
CA PHE A 182 -0.99 -3.12 5.03
C PHE A 182 -1.85 -3.49 6.23
N ALA A 183 -1.33 -3.16 7.41
CA ALA A 183 -2.08 -3.25 8.64
C ALA A 183 -2.72 -1.90 8.99
N ALA A 184 -3.89 -1.95 9.60
CA ALA A 184 -4.51 -0.80 10.25
C ALA A 184 -5.13 -1.21 11.59
N GLU A 185 -5.19 -0.26 12.51
CA GLU A 185 -5.87 -0.46 13.79
C GLU A 185 -7.38 -0.54 13.59
N PRO A 186 -8.08 -1.46 14.25
CA PRO A 186 -9.54 -1.48 14.24
C PRO A 186 -10.13 -0.15 14.71
N THR A 187 -11.24 0.27 14.12
CA THR A 187 -12.01 1.39 14.68
C THR A 187 -12.83 0.93 15.87
N PRO A 188 -13.04 1.78 16.89
CA PRO A 188 -14.04 1.52 17.90
C PRO A 188 -15.38 1.23 17.24
N VAL A 189 -16.15 0.30 17.80
CA VAL A 189 -17.48 -0.03 17.28
C VAL A 189 -18.31 1.25 17.30
N ALA A 190 -18.69 1.71 16.13
CA ALA A 190 -19.56 2.86 16.00
C ALA A 190 -21.04 2.45 16.13
N SER A 191 -21.91 3.45 16.19
CA SER A 191 -23.34 3.34 16.02
C SER A 191 -23.69 2.52 14.75
N LEU A 192 -24.91 1.99 14.72
CA LEU A 192 -25.44 1.38 13.50
C LEU A 192 -25.45 2.42 12.38
N PRO A 193 -25.10 2.01 11.14
CA PRO A 193 -25.19 2.90 10.00
C PRO A 193 -26.58 3.51 9.84
N ASP A 194 -26.64 4.80 9.59
CA ASP A 194 -27.86 5.56 9.34
C ASP A 194 -27.87 6.00 7.87
N LEU A 195 -28.28 5.10 6.99
CA LEU A 195 -28.26 5.31 5.55
C LEU A 195 -29.47 6.12 5.08
N PRO A 196 -29.28 7.19 4.31
CA PRO A 196 -30.37 7.98 3.79
C PRO A 196 -31.20 7.20 2.76
N GLU A 197 -32.54 7.27 2.89
CA GLU A 197 -33.45 6.60 1.95
C GLU A 197 -33.76 7.47 0.71
N ASP A 198 -33.66 8.78 0.85
CA ASP A 198 -34.05 9.78 -0.17
C ASP A 198 -33.00 9.99 -1.24
N HIS A 199 -31.73 9.66 -0.97
CA HIS A 199 -30.63 9.84 -1.90
C HIS A 199 -29.58 8.73 -1.80
N LEU A 200 -28.79 8.56 -2.87
CA LEU A 200 -27.60 7.72 -2.88
C LEU A 200 -26.41 8.52 -2.35
N SER A 201 -25.87 8.11 -1.22
CA SER A 201 -24.71 8.75 -0.59
C SER A 201 -23.43 7.98 -0.90
N LEU A 202 -22.44 8.66 -1.47
CA LEU A 202 -21.13 8.13 -1.87
C LEU A 202 -20.02 8.81 -1.06
N CYS A 203 -18.92 8.10 -0.82
CA CYS A 203 -17.75 8.65 -0.13
C CYS A 203 -16.49 8.50 -0.98
N TYR A 204 -15.76 9.59 -1.18
CA TYR A 204 -14.38 9.54 -1.65
C TYR A 204 -13.44 9.80 -0.49
N LEU A 205 -12.42 8.95 -0.32
CA LEU A 205 -11.39 9.09 0.70
C LEU A 205 -9.99 9.09 0.08
N GLY A 206 -9.15 10.03 0.52
CA GLY A 206 -7.71 10.02 0.25
C GLY A 206 -7.21 11.20 -0.57
N SER A 207 -5.96 11.13 -1.01
CA SER A 207 -5.33 12.20 -1.80
C SER A 207 -6.02 12.39 -3.14
N ILE A 208 -6.34 13.65 -3.47
CA ILE A 208 -7.01 14.05 -4.72
C ILE A 208 -5.93 14.47 -5.72
N ASN A 209 -5.27 13.48 -6.31
CA ASN A 209 -4.16 13.66 -7.22
C ASN A 209 -4.46 13.07 -8.61
N ASN A 210 -3.47 13.06 -9.49
CA ASN A 210 -3.60 12.66 -10.88
C ASN A 210 -3.88 11.16 -11.13
N ILE A 211 -3.91 10.32 -10.09
CA ILE A 211 -4.23 8.89 -10.24
C ILE A 211 -5.73 8.59 -10.17
N ILE A 212 -6.54 9.48 -9.58
CA ILE A 212 -7.99 9.29 -9.57
C ILE A 212 -8.57 9.47 -10.98
N ASP A 213 -9.63 8.74 -11.28
CA ASP A 213 -10.34 8.86 -12.55
C ASP A 213 -11.59 9.71 -12.37
N ILE A 214 -11.41 11.04 -12.30
CA ILE A 214 -12.51 12.00 -12.14
C ILE A 214 -13.57 11.81 -13.23
N PRO A 215 -13.23 11.70 -14.53
CA PRO A 215 -14.21 11.46 -15.58
C PRO A 215 -15.10 10.23 -15.31
N ARG A 216 -14.53 9.09 -14.95
CA ARG A 216 -15.29 7.87 -14.66
C ARG A 216 -16.18 8.01 -13.43
N ILE A 217 -15.71 8.70 -12.37
CA ILE A 217 -16.54 9.03 -11.21
C ILE A 217 -17.72 9.91 -11.62
N CYS A 218 -17.50 10.93 -12.45
CA CYS A 218 -18.55 11.79 -12.95
C CYS A 218 -19.55 11.07 -13.86
N ASP A 219 -19.10 10.11 -14.67
CA ASP A 219 -19.97 9.28 -15.50
C ASP A 219 -20.87 8.37 -14.64
N LEU A 220 -20.32 7.80 -13.55
CA LEU A 220 -21.11 7.07 -12.58
C LEU A 220 -22.16 7.95 -11.91
N ILE A 221 -21.77 9.13 -11.41
CA ILE A 221 -22.67 10.09 -10.78
C ILE A 221 -23.78 10.49 -11.75
N ARG A 222 -23.45 10.88 -12.97
CA ARG A 222 -24.42 11.27 -14.01
C ARG A 222 -25.44 10.17 -14.33
N SER A 223 -24.96 8.94 -14.38
CA SER A 223 -25.80 7.77 -14.64
C SER A 223 -26.72 7.47 -13.44
N ALA A 224 -26.20 7.51 -12.22
CA ALA A 224 -26.97 7.29 -11.00
C ALA A 224 -27.99 8.41 -10.76
N SER A 225 -27.64 9.68 -11.04
CA SER A 225 -28.52 10.86 -10.85
C SER A 225 -29.78 10.84 -11.71
N ARG A 226 -29.82 9.99 -12.74
CA ARG A 226 -31.05 9.76 -13.54
C ARG A 226 -32.07 8.87 -12.81
N MET A 227 -31.65 8.13 -11.80
CA MET A 227 -32.46 7.15 -11.08
C MET A 227 -32.75 7.58 -9.64
N ARG A 228 -31.75 8.19 -8.99
CA ARG A 228 -31.83 8.63 -7.58
C ARG A 228 -30.91 9.84 -7.40
N SER A 229 -31.31 10.83 -6.58
CA SER A 229 -30.40 11.93 -6.24
C SER A 229 -29.10 11.41 -5.61
N VAL A 230 -27.98 12.06 -5.92
CA VAL A 230 -26.66 11.61 -5.49
C VAL A 230 -26.00 12.67 -4.61
N ARG A 231 -25.52 12.24 -3.44
CA ARG A 231 -24.66 13.05 -2.57
C ARG A 231 -23.25 12.45 -2.56
N LEU A 232 -22.24 13.29 -2.66
CA LEU A 232 -20.84 12.88 -2.63
C LEU A 232 -20.10 13.55 -1.47
N HIS A 233 -19.71 12.76 -0.49
CA HIS A 233 -18.81 13.17 0.57
C HIS A 233 -17.36 13.01 0.11
N ILE A 234 -16.55 14.09 0.18
CA ILE A 234 -15.14 14.07 -0.18
C ILE A 234 -14.29 14.31 1.07
N ILE A 235 -13.53 13.30 1.48
CA ILE A 235 -12.58 13.35 2.59
C ILE A 235 -11.16 13.28 2.03
N GLY A 236 -10.46 14.41 1.98
CA GLY A 236 -9.09 14.45 1.45
C GLY A 236 -8.71 15.78 0.84
N LYS A 237 -7.44 15.89 0.46
CA LYS A 237 -6.84 17.06 -0.20
C LYS A 237 -6.01 16.65 -1.40
N GLY A 238 -5.74 17.58 -2.30
CA GLY A 238 -4.80 17.37 -3.40
C GLY A 238 -4.89 18.41 -4.49
N GLU A 239 -4.00 18.29 -5.46
CA GLU A 239 -3.85 19.25 -6.56
C GLU A 239 -5.09 19.33 -7.48
N GLN A 240 -5.89 18.25 -7.55
CA GLN A 240 -7.10 18.19 -8.37
C GLN A 240 -8.40 18.37 -7.56
N GLN A 241 -8.31 18.88 -6.33
CA GLN A 241 -9.46 19.04 -5.44
C GLN A 241 -10.58 19.88 -6.05
N GLN A 242 -10.27 21.08 -6.55
CA GLN A 242 -11.27 21.97 -7.11
C GLN A 242 -11.87 21.40 -8.40
N GLU A 243 -11.02 20.82 -9.26
CA GLU A 243 -11.48 20.13 -10.47
C GLU A 243 -12.49 19.04 -10.15
N PHE A 244 -12.20 18.22 -9.10
CA PHE A 244 -13.08 17.13 -8.70
C PHE A 244 -14.41 17.61 -8.16
N ILE A 245 -14.42 18.64 -7.30
CA ILE A 245 -15.65 19.24 -6.75
C ILE A 245 -16.52 19.78 -7.87
N ASP A 246 -15.95 20.60 -8.76
CA ASP A 246 -16.67 21.25 -9.86
C ASP A 246 -17.24 20.22 -10.85
N ALA A 247 -16.44 19.21 -11.22
CA ALA A 247 -16.84 18.16 -12.13
C ALA A 247 -17.94 17.26 -11.55
N ALA A 248 -17.86 16.89 -10.26
CA ALA A 248 -18.87 16.08 -9.60
C ALA A 248 -20.20 16.84 -9.45
N THR A 249 -20.15 18.14 -9.11
CA THR A 249 -21.32 19.02 -9.06
C THR A 249 -21.98 19.15 -10.44
N ALA A 250 -21.19 19.38 -11.47
CA ALA A 250 -21.67 19.42 -12.86
C ALA A 250 -22.24 18.08 -13.35
N ALA A 251 -21.82 16.97 -12.77
CA ALA A 251 -22.36 15.63 -13.04
C ALA A 251 -23.70 15.36 -12.31
N GLY A 252 -24.12 16.23 -11.39
CA GLY A 252 -25.40 16.15 -10.69
C GLY A 252 -25.31 15.70 -9.22
N ALA A 253 -24.13 15.70 -8.62
CA ALA A 253 -23.97 15.40 -7.21
C ALA A 253 -24.17 16.64 -6.32
N ASP A 254 -24.82 16.46 -5.16
CA ASP A 254 -24.72 17.35 -4.01
C ASP A 254 -23.39 17.04 -3.31
N VAL A 255 -22.37 17.92 -3.47
CA VAL A 255 -21.01 17.66 -2.99
C VAL A 255 -20.79 18.27 -1.61
N ILE A 256 -20.40 17.45 -0.65
CA ILE A 256 -19.97 17.86 0.70
C ILE A 256 -18.48 17.62 0.84
N PHE A 257 -17.71 18.68 0.88
CA PHE A 257 -16.26 18.64 1.05
C PHE A 257 -15.90 18.76 2.52
N HIS A 258 -15.17 17.75 3.06
CA HIS A 258 -14.80 17.64 4.48
C HIS A 258 -13.34 17.97 4.77
N ASP A 259 -12.56 18.32 3.72
CA ASP A 259 -11.11 18.45 3.87
C ASP A 259 -10.43 17.10 4.28
N ALA A 260 -9.17 17.13 4.74
CA ALA A 260 -8.47 15.94 5.19
C ALA A 260 -8.83 15.63 6.65
N ILE A 261 -9.47 14.49 6.89
CA ILE A 261 -9.81 13.99 8.21
C ILE A 261 -8.87 12.81 8.54
N TYR A 262 -8.20 12.88 9.68
CA TYR A 262 -7.32 11.81 10.18
C TYR A 262 -7.96 11.03 11.33
N ASP A 263 -8.86 11.65 12.09
CA ASP A 263 -9.58 11.01 13.18
C ASP A 263 -10.52 9.90 12.68
N ALA A 264 -10.34 8.70 13.22
CA ALA A 264 -11.07 7.53 12.78
C ALA A 264 -12.57 7.58 13.17
N ALA A 265 -12.90 8.19 14.31
CA ALA A 265 -14.29 8.29 14.75
C ALA A 265 -15.06 9.32 13.92
N GLU A 266 -14.40 10.40 13.50
CA GLU A 266 -14.98 11.39 12.61
C GLU A 266 -15.23 10.82 11.19
N LYS A 267 -14.24 10.07 10.65
CA LYS A 267 -14.42 9.32 9.38
C LYS A 267 -15.58 8.34 9.48
N GLN A 268 -15.68 7.60 10.61
CA GLN A 268 -16.76 6.64 10.80
C GLN A 268 -18.14 7.32 10.74
N ARG A 269 -18.32 8.45 11.45
CA ARG A 269 -19.59 9.19 11.42
C ARG A 269 -20.03 9.58 10.01
N ILE A 270 -19.09 10.02 9.17
CA ILE A 270 -19.40 10.35 7.77
C ILE A 270 -19.72 9.10 6.96
N MET A 271 -18.93 8.04 7.11
CA MET A 271 -19.09 6.80 6.36
C MET A 271 -20.33 6.00 6.78
N ASP A 272 -20.84 6.19 8.00
CA ASP A 272 -22.10 5.59 8.45
C ASP A 272 -23.34 6.13 7.70
N HIS A 273 -23.23 7.33 7.11
CA HIS A 273 -24.25 7.90 6.24
C HIS A 273 -23.98 7.67 4.73
N CYS A 274 -22.98 6.85 4.36
CA CYS A 274 -22.62 6.58 2.97
C CYS A 274 -22.97 5.14 2.57
N HIS A 275 -23.54 4.94 1.39
CA HIS A 275 -23.81 3.62 0.85
C HIS A 275 -22.57 2.93 0.33
N PHE A 276 -21.68 3.68 -0.35
CA PHE A 276 -20.47 3.12 -0.98
C PHE A 276 -19.29 4.10 -0.93
N GLY A 277 -18.08 3.52 -0.76
CA GLY A 277 -16.82 4.20 -0.98
C GLY A 277 -16.38 4.12 -2.44
N LEU A 278 -15.74 5.17 -2.97
CA LEU A 278 -15.26 5.22 -4.35
C LEU A 278 -13.79 4.79 -4.43
N ASN A 279 -13.52 3.68 -5.07
CA ASN A 279 -12.19 3.18 -5.38
C ASN A 279 -11.98 3.11 -6.90
N ILE A 280 -12.15 4.27 -7.55
CA ILE A 280 -12.10 4.42 -9.02
C ILE A 280 -10.83 5.18 -9.40
N LEU A 281 -9.87 4.45 -9.98
CA LEU A 281 -8.58 4.97 -10.42
C LEU A 281 -8.41 4.82 -11.92
N LYS A 282 -7.48 5.60 -12.48
CA LYS A 282 -7.13 5.51 -13.91
C LYS A 282 -6.58 4.12 -14.25
N PRO A 283 -6.93 3.54 -15.40
CA PRO A 283 -6.44 2.21 -15.81
C PRO A 283 -4.92 2.10 -15.94
N SER A 284 -4.23 3.23 -16.05
CA SER A 284 -2.76 3.28 -16.14
C SER A 284 -2.05 3.07 -14.79
N VAL A 285 -2.79 3.07 -13.68
CA VAL A 285 -2.23 2.89 -12.33
C VAL A 285 -2.06 1.41 -12.05
N CYS A 286 -0.83 1.02 -11.76
CA CYS A 286 -0.47 -0.36 -11.38
C CYS A 286 -0.60 -0.52 -9.86
N ILE A 287 -1.74 -1.02 -9.39
CA ILE A 287 -2.03 -1.22 -7.97
C ILE A 287 -3.04 -2.35 -7.78
N GLY A 288 -2.78 -3.26 -6.85
CA GLY A 288 -3.67 -4.38 -6.56
C GLY A 288 -4.63 -4.10 -5.40
N LEU A 289 -4.12 -3.39 -4.39
CA LEU A 289 -4.89 -2.99 -3.20
C LEU A 289 -4.50 -1.57 -2.82
N THR A 290 -5.46 -0.73 -2.48
CA THR A 290 -5.18 0.63 -1.99
C THR A 290 -5.35 0.73 -0.49
N MET A 291 -4.60 1.61 0.15
CA MET A 291 -4.81 1.93 1.58
C MET A 291 -6.24 2.44 1.83
N LYS A 292 -6.83 3.19 0.88
CA LYS A 292 -8.22 3.63 1.00
C LYS A 292 -9.22 2.47 0.99
N SER A 293 -8.97 1.38 0.23
CA SER A 293 -9.82 0.19 0.28
C SER A 293 -9.79 -0.45 1.67
N VAL A 294 -8.61 -0.57 2.26
CA VAL A 294 -8.46 -1.08 3.63
C VAL A 294 -9.16 -0.17 4.64
N ASP A 295 -9.03 1.16 4.48
CA ASP A 295 -9.69 2.12 5.36
C ASP A 295 -11.24 2.08 5.20
N TYR A 296 -11.78 1.91 3.99
CA TYR A 296 -13.21 1.67 3.78
C TYR A 296 -13.67 0.39 4.48
N PHE A 297 -12.97 -0.74 4.30
CA PHE A 297 -13.32 -2.00 4.95
C PHE A 297 -13.23 -1.90 6.48
N ARG A 298 -12.22 -1.20 6.99
CA ARG A 298 -12.07 -0.87 8.42
C ARG A 298 -13.31 -0.20 9.00
N HIS A 299 -13.95 0.68 8.24
CA HIS A 299 -15.17 1.39 8.60
C HIS A 299 -16.45 0.66 8.20
N GLY A 300 -16.34 -0.55 7.66
CA GLY A 300 -17.48 -1.33 7.19
C GLY A 300 -18.18 -0.68 5.99
N LEU A 301 -17.47 0.06 5.14
CA LEU A 301 -18.05 0.67 3.96
C LEU A 301 -17.74 -0.17 2.71
N PRO A 302 -18.77 -0.74 2.03
CA PRO A 302 -18.57 -1.42 0.76
C PRO A 302 -18.13 -0.44 -0.32
N ILE A 303 -17.43 -0.93 -1.33
CA ILE A 303 -16.80 -0.06 -2.32
C ILE A 303 -17.31 -0.28 -3.74
N ILE A 304 -17.27 0.79 -4.53
CA ILE A 304 -17.34 0.72 -6.00
C ILE A 304 -15.90 0.69 -6.51
N ASN A 305 -15.52 -0.40 -7.17
CA ASN A 305 -14.12 -0.66 -7.46
C ASN A 305 -13.81 -0.80 -8.95
N SER A 306 -12.82 -0.03 -9.43
CA SER A 306 -12.25 -0.18 -10.78
C SER A 306 -10.87 -0.85 -10.80
N ILE A 307 -10.30 -1.18 -9.64
CA ILE A 307 -8.95 -1.72 -9.50
C ILE A 307 -9.00 -3.23 -9.72
N PRO A 308 -8.16 -3.79 -10.60
CA PRO A 308 -8.06 -5.23 -10.82
C PRO A 308 -7.35 -5.96 -9.67
N ALA A 309 -7.14 -7.24 -9.84
CA ALA A 309 -6.34 -8.12 -8.99
C ALA A 309 -6.87 -8.23 -7.55
N ASP A 310 -6.08 -7.91 -6.53
CA ASP A 310 -6.41 -8.16 -5.12
C ASP A 310 -7.75 -7.58 -4.71
N THR A 311 -7.98 -6.29 -4.96
CA THR A 311 -9.24 -5.64 -4.59
C THR A 311 -10.43 -6.30 -5.30
N GLN A 312 -10.29 -6.61 -6.60
CA GLN A 312 -11.36 -7.27 -7.36
C GLN A 312 -11.62 -8.70 -6.85
N ARG A 313 -10.57 -9.44 -6.51
CA ARG A 313 -10.71 -10.79 -5.92
C ARG A 313 -11.45 -10.74 -4.59
N LEU A 314 -11.13 -9.78 -3.72
CA LEU A 314 -11.83 -9.58 -2.45
C LEU A 314 -13.32 -9.28 -2.66
N LEU A 315 -13.66 -8.39 -3.60
CA LEU A 315 -15.07 -8.10 -3.91
C LEU A 315 -15.82 -9.35 -4.37
N GLN A 316 -15.23 -10.12 -5.27
CA GLN A 316 -15.87 -11.34 -5.82
C GLN A 316 -16.02 -12.44 -4.77
N GLN A 317 -15.02 -12.60 -3.91
CA GLN A 317 -15.00 -13.66 -2.90
C GLN A 317 -15.94 -13.37 -1.73
N TYR A 318 -16.03 -12.11 -1.30
CA TYR A 318 -16.70 -11.73 -0.06
C TYR A 318 -17.96 -10.89 -0.24
N GLY A 319 -18.28 -10.44 -1.43
CA GLY A 319 -19.46 -9.60 -1.67
C GLY A 319 -19.40 -8.24 -0.99
N ILE A 320 -18.23 -7.61 -0.93
CA ILE A 320 -17.97 -6.37 -0.18
C ILE A 320 -17.98 -5.11 -1.05
N GLY A 321 -18.72 -5.13 -2.15
CA GLY A 321 -18.86 -3.99 -3.05
C GLY A 321 -19.28 -4.37 -4.44
N VAL A 322 -19.25 -3.39 -5.34
CA VAL A 322 -19.71 -3.52 -6.73
C VAL A 322 -18.55 -3.20 -7.68
N PRO A 323 -18.28 -4.03 -8.70
CA PRO A 323 -17.31 -3.68 -9.73
C PRO A 323 -17.81 -2.48 -10.54
N TYR A 324 -16.89 -1.59 -10.89
CA TYR A 324 -17.17 -0.48 -11.79
C TYR A 324 -17.21 -1.00 -13.24
N ASP A 325 -18.40 -1.25 -13.72
CA ASP A 325 -18.71 -1.69 -15.09
C ASP A 325 -19.84 -0.85 -15.70
N GLY A 326 -20.30 -1.20 -16.91
CA GLY A 326 -21.38 -0.49 -17.60
C GLY A 326 -22.72 -0.46 -16.86
N ASP A 327 -22.98 -1.45 -16.00
CA ASP A 327 -24.23 -1.62 -15.24
C ASP A 327 -24.10 -1.12 -13.79
N CYS A 328 -22.93 -0.61 -13.40
CA CYS A 328 -22.63 -0.25 -12.03
C CYS A 328 -23.66 0.72 -11.41
N ALA A 329 -24.05 1.77 -12.14
CA ALA A 329 -25.01 2.76 -11.67
C ALA A 329 -26.39 2.15 -11.38
N ALA A 330 -26.89 1.25 -12.23
CA ALA A 330 -28.13 0.55 -12.03
C ALA A 330 -28.05 -0.39 -10.80
N LYS A 331 -26.96 -1.14 -10.68
CA LYS A 331 -26.72 -2.03 -9.55
C LYS A 331 -26.76 -1.28 -8.22
N ILE A 332 -25.95 -0.23 -8.06
CA ILE A 332 -25.88 0.50 -6.78
C ILE A 332 -27.17 1.21 -6.40
N CYS A 333 -27.98 1.62 -7.39
CA CYS A 333 -29.31 2.22 -7.14
C CYS A 333 -30.38 1.18 -6.78
N SER A 334 -30.20 -0.10 -7.14
CA SER A 334 -31.17 -1.17 -6.86
C SER A 334 -30.87 -1.97 -5.59
N ILE A 335 -29.69 -1.83 -5.00
CA ILE A 335 -29.32 -2.51 -3.75
C ILE A 335 -30.22 -2.01 -2.63
N SER A 336 -30.89 -2.95 -1.97
CA SER A 336 -31.73 -2.68 -0.80
C SER A 336 -30.89 -2.29 0.43
N LEU A 337 -31.54 -1.70 1.41
CA LEU A 337 -30.90 -1.39 2.70
C LEU A 337 -30.33 -2.67 3.35
N GLU A 338 -31.09 -3.76 3.35
CA GLU A 338 -30.66 -5.03 3.93
C GLU A 338 -29.41 -5.58 3.25
N GLU A 339 -29.38 -5.58 1.91
CA GLU A 339 -28.20 -6.00 1.12
C GLU A 339 -26.98 -5.10 1.40
N ASN A 340 -27.18 -3.79 1.49
CA ASN A 340 -26.07 -2.87 1.81
C ASN A 340 -25.53 -3.11 3.22
N LEU A 341 -26.41 -3.31 4.22
CA LEU A 341 -26.01 -3.64 5.59
C LEU A 341 -25.25 -4.98 5.66
N ALA A 342 -25.68 -5.97 4.89
CA ALA A 342 -24.95 -7.25 4.77
C ALA A 342 -23.54 -7.06 4.18
N MET A 343 -23.42 -6.26 3.09
CA MET A 343 -22.12 -5.92 2.52
C MET A 343 -21.22 -5.17 3.51
N ARG A 344 -21.79 -4.27 4.30
CA ARG A 344 -21.06 -3.49 5.33
C ARG A 344 -20.51 -4.41 6.42
N HIS A 345 -21.34 -5.31 6.92
CA HIS A 345 -20.92 -6.30 7.91
C HIS A 345 -19.80 -7.18 7.36
N GLN A 346 -19.93 -7.65 6.13
CA GLN A 346 -18.93 -8.50 5.49
C GLN A 346 -17.61 -7.74 5.23
N ALA A 347 -17.68 -6.46 4.84
CA ALA A 347 -16.48 -5.62 4.66
C ALA A 347 -15.68 -5.50 5.98
N LYS A 348 -16.39 -5.36 7.11
CA LYS A 348 -15.74 -5.30 8.43
C LYS A 348 -15.10 -6.63 8.81
N LEU A 349 -15.77 -7.76 8.56
CA LEU A 349 -15.19 -9.09 8.78
C LEU A 349 -13.92 -9.31 7.93
N VAL A 350 -13.94 -8.90 6.67
CA VAL A 350 -12.76 -8.98 5.79
C VAL A 350 -11.61 -8.13 6.32
N PHE A 351 -11.90 -6.93 6.84
CA PHE A 351 -10.88 -6.11 7.50
C PHE A 351 -10.27 -6.84 8.70
N GLU A 352 -11.10 -7.38 9.59
CA GLU A 352 -10.66 -8.08 10.79
C GLU A 352 -9.84 -9.34 10.45
N GLU A 353 -10.25 -10.09 9.43
CA GLU A 353 -9.58 -11.32 8.97
C GLU A 353 -8.24 -11.07 8.28
N LYS A 354 -8.07 -9.92 7.58
CA LYS A 354 -6.93 -9.76 6.65
C LYS A 354 -6.02 -8.57 6.94
N PHE A 355 -6.51 -7.51 7.61
CA PHE A 355 -5.82 -6.22 7.61
C PHE A 355 -5.51 -5.67 9.02
N THR A 356 -5.77 -6.41 10.08
CA THR A 356 -5.39 -6.01 11.43
C THR A 356 -3.90 -6.27 11.68
N GLU A 357 -3.31 -5.49 12.60
CA GLU A 357 -1.89 -5.70 12.99
C GLU A 357 -1.62 -7.13 13.46
N HIS A 358 -2.58 -7.74 14.18
CA HIS A 358 -2.44 -9.11 14.66
C HIS A 358 -2.31 -10.11 13.50
N VAL A 359 -3.15 -9.99 12.46
CA VAL A 359 -3.12 -10.88 11.29
C VAL A 359 -1.82 -10.69 10.49
N ILE A 360 -1.39 -9.45 10.31
CA ILE A 360 -0.13 -9.15 9.63
C ILE A 360 1.06 -9.69 10.43
N GLN A 361 1.05 -9.51 11.76
CA GLN A 361 2.09 -10.08 12.61
C GLN A 361 2.14 -11.60 12.51
N HIS A 362 0.98 -12.27 12.59
CA HIS A 362 0.90 -13.72 12.42
C HIS A 362 1.47 -14.18 11.07
N THR A 363 1.17 -13.45 9.99
CA THR A 363 1.72 -13.75 8.66
C THR A 363 3.24 -13.65 8.63
N VAL A 364 3.79 -12.58 9.23
CA VAL A 364 5.25 -12.38 9.34
C VAL A 364 5.89 -13.48 10.20
N ASP A 365 5.27 -13.86 11.32
CA ASP A 365 5.76 -14.90 12.20
C ASP A 365 5.79 -16.28 11.51
N CYS A 366 4.78 -16.58 10.68
CA CYS A 366 4.77 -17.78 9.84
C CYS A 366 5.95 -17.79 8.87
N ILE A 367 6.21 -16.66 8.17
CA ILE A 367 7.35 -16.54 7.25
C ILE A 367 8.67 -16.72 7.98
N LEU A 368 8.84 -16.06 9.12
CA LEU A 368 10.07 -16.20 9.91
C LEU A 368 10.30 -17.62 10.40
N ASN A 369 9.25 -18.31 10.86
CA ASN A 369 9.35 -19.70 11.25
C ASN A 369 9.76 -20.62 10.09
N GLU A 370 9.26 -20.35 8.88
CA GLU A 370 9.60 -21.10 7.68
C GLU A 370 11.06 -20.87 7.25
N VAL A 371 11.54 -19.61 7.31
CA VAL A 371 12.87 -19.23 6.81
C VAL A 371 13.99 -19.50 7.84
N VAL A 372 13.71 -19.24 9.14
CA VAL A 372 14.74 -19.15 10.18
C VAL A 372 14.86 -20.44 10.99
N ARG A 373 13.77 -21.19 11.22
CA ARG A 373 13.81 -22.44 11.99
C ARG A 373 14.37 -23.64 11.21
N CYS A 374 14.63 -23.51 9.92
CA CYS A 374 15.33 -24.54 9.13
C CYS A 374 16.88 -24.46 9.26
N LEU A 375 17.35 -23.81 10.33
CA LEU A 375 18.74 -23.86 10.82
C LEU A 375 18.83 -24.86 11.98
#